data_d619a11b186d9da0242dae74a3ec01a7
#
_entry.id   d619a11b186d9da0242dae74a3ec01a7
#
_cell.length_a   1.000
_cell.length_b   1.000
_cell.length_c   1.000
_cell.angle_alpha   90.00
_cell.angle_beta   90.00
_cell.angle_gamma   90.00
#
_symmetry.space_group_name_H-M   'P 1'
#
loop_
_entity.id
_entity.type
_entity.pdbx_description
1 polymer ?
#
loop_
_entity_poly.entity_id
_entity_poly.type
_entity_poly.pdbx_seq_one_letter_code
_entity_poly.pdbx_strand_id
1 'polypeptide(L)'
;IVMLIKRTQYLENIRRFYESNLIKVLTGIRRCGKSVLLSQIKDELVSECGISKDHIISINFEDVKFSKIKGYVKLNDYILKQITDDNKYYIFLDEIQHVNQFEKTLASLKATQNVSIFVTGSNSKLLSGRLASLLVGRCKEFKIMPFTYNEFLNYYKENGLMLPEKPLQNYIRFGGMPQRMDYESEEDIKEYLKSIYYGIIDKDICNTKAKINKETFITLSKYIISNVTKEFSVTSIVDYYNQNNSGKIYNENVYRYLEKLE
;
A
#
# COMPACT_ATOMS: atom_id res chain seq x y z
N ILE A 1 0.20 -25.37 3.04
CA ILE A 1 -0.28 -23.99 3.26
C ILE A 1 0.93 -23.20 3.69
N VAL A 2 1.38 -22.26 2.87
CA VAL A 2 2.50 -21.36 3.21
C VAL A 2 2.03 -20.45 4.35
N MET A 3 2.75 -20.47 5.49
CA MET A 3 2.42 -19.60 6.61
C MET A 3 2.87 -18.15 6.30
N LEU A 4 1.96 -17.23 6.55
CA LEU A 4 2.27 -15.81 6.47
C LEU A 4 3.17 -15.42 7.65
N ILE A 5 4.32 -14.81 7.38
CA ILE A 5 5.20 -14.35 8.47
C ILE A 5 4.57 -13.20 9.25
N LYS A 6 4.79 -13.20 10.56
CA LYS A 6 4.37 -12.09 11.43
C LYS A 6 5.28 -10.89 11.19
N ARG A 7 4.67 -9.75 10.81
CA ARG A 7 5.37 -8.48 10.55
C ARG A 7 5.65 -7.74 11.89
N THR A 8 6.43 -8.36 12.76
CA THR A 8 6.62 -7.96 14.18
C THR A 8 6.97 -6.49 14.34
N GLN A 9 7.94 -5.97 13.58
CA GLN A 9 8.36 -4.58 13.67
C GLN A 9 7.22 -3.58 13.37
N TYR A 10 6.37 -3.89 12.39
CA TYR A 10 5.20 -3.06 12.09
C TYR A 10 4.14 -3.18 13.18
N LEU A 11 3.87 -4.39 13.65
CA LEU A 11 2.90 -4.63 14.72
C LEU A 11 3.29 -3.88 16.00
N GLU A 12 4.53 -3.95 16.45
CA GLU A 12 5.05 -3.22 17.60
C GLU A 12 4.87 -1.70 17.48
N ASN A 13 5.13 -1.16 16.28
CA ASN A 13 4.99 0.26 16.02
C ASN A 13 3.52 0.71 15.97
N ILE A 14 2.61 -0.12 15.41
CA ILE A 14 1.20 0.21 15.26
C ILE A 14 0.44 -0.02 16.58
N ARG A 15 0.84 -1.01 17.39
CA ARG A 15 0.20 -1.37 18.66
C ARG A 15 0.04 -0.18 19.61
N ARG A 16 1.00 0.73 19.66
CA ARG A 16 0.95 1.96 20.46
C ARG A 16 -0.23 2.86 20.09
N PHE A 17 -0.85 2.65 18.94
CA PHE A 17 -1.94 3.45 18.42
C PHE A 17 -3.29 2.72 18.38
N TYR A 18 -3.37 1.47 18.86
CA TYR A 18 -4.62 0.72 18.85
C TYR A 18 -5.74 1.47 19.56
N GLU A 19 -5.43 2.06 20.72
CA GLU A 19 -6.37 2.82 21.52
C GLU A 19 -6.42 4.32 21.18
N SER A 20 -5.52 4.77 20.33
CA SER A 20 -5.42 6.20 20.01
C SER A 20 -6.59 6.69 19.17
N ASN A 21 -6.87 7.97 19.34
CA ASN A 21 -7.89 8.67 18.56
C ASN A 21 -7.45 8.96 17.11
N LEU A 22 -6.22 8.60 16.71
CA LEU A 22 -5.74 8.78 15.34
C LEU A 22 -6.27 7.70 14.43
N ILE A 23 -6.56 8.05 13.19
CA ILE A 23 -6.82 7.08 12.12
C ILE A 23 -5.47 6.51 11.68
N LYS A 24 -5.34 5.19 11.73
CA LYS A 24 -4.13 4.48 11.31
C LYS A 24 -4.23 4.22 9.81
N VAL A 25 -3.33 4.83 9.04
CA VAL A 25 -3.29 4.75 7.58
C VAL A 25 -2.09 3.91 7.16
N LEU A 26 -2.35 2.73 6.62
CA LEU A 26 -1.32 1.83 6.10
C LEU A 26 -1.16 2.11 4.59
N THR A 27 -0.07 2.75 4.21
CA THR A 27 0.29 3.03 2.82
C THR A 27 1.40 2.10 2.34
N GLY A 28 1.62 2.03 1.06
CA GLY A 28 2.68 1.22 0.45
C GLY A 28 2.27 0.68 -0.91
N ILE A 29 3.24 0.24 -1.69
CA ILE A 29 3.03 -0.26 -3.04
C ILE A 29 2.07 -1.47 -3.06
N ARG A 30 1.46 -1.73 -4.20
CA ARG A 30 0.62 -2.92 -4.38
C ARG A 30 1.38 -4.19 -4.04
N ARG A 31 0.70 -5.14 -3.37
CA ARG A 31 1.23 -6.47 -2.99
C ARG A 31 2.40 -6.46 -2.00
N CYS A 32 2.70 -5.35 -1.31
CA CYS A 32 3.71 -5.31 -0.25
C CYS A 32 3.25 -5.92 1.10
N GLY A 33 2.00 -6.36 1.22
CA GLY A 33 1.48 -7.05 2.40
C GLY A 33 0.60 -6.19 3.33
N LYS A 34 0.03 -5.05 2.87
CA LYS A 34 -0.87 -4.20 3.69
C LYS A 34 -2.06 -4.95 4.25
N SER A 35 -2.81 -5.68 3.40
CA SER A 35 -3.99 -6.44 3.81
C SER A 35 -3.65 -7.58 4.77
N VAL A 36 -2.49 -8.21 4.59
CA VAL A 36 -1.97 -9.24 5.51
C VAL A 36 -1.67 -8.63 6.87
N LEU A 37 -0.97 -7.49 6.91
CA LEU A 37 -0.69 -6.78 8.17
C LEU A 37 -1.98 -6.34 8.86
N LEU A 38 -2.97 -5.88 8.09
CA LEU A 38 -4.28 -5.51 8.61
C LEU A 38 -4.98 -6.70 9.27
N SER A 39 -4.84 -7.92 8.68
CA SER A 39 -5.34 -9.15 9.30
C SER A 39 -4.59 -9.50 10.57
N GLN A 40 -3.25 -9.39 10.57
CA GLN A 40 -2.44 -9.65 11.77
C GLN A 40 -2.80 -8.72 12.93
N ILE A 41 -3.11 -7.44 12.66
CA ILE A 41 -3.60 -6.50 13.68
C ILE A 41 -4.95 -6.97 14.25
N LYS A 42 -5.88 -7.41 13.40
CA LYS A 42 -7.17 -7.95 13.86
C LYS A 42 -6.99 -9.18 14.75
N ASP A 43 -6.13 -10.11 14.30
CA ASP A 43 -5.87 -11.33 15.04
C ASP A 43 -5.25 -11.04 16.40
N GLU A 44 -4.33 -10.07 16.49
CA GLU A 44 -3.71 -9.63 17.72
C GLU A 44 -4.73 -8.97 18.67
N LEU A 45 -5.64 -8.13 18.16
CA LEU A 45 -6.69 -7.52 18.97
C LEU A 45 -7.61 -8.58 19.60
N VAL A 46 -7.95 -9.63 18.87
CA VAL A 46 -8.80 -10.71 19.39
C VAL A 46 -8.01 -11.61 20.35
N SER A 47 -6.83 -12.08 19.95
CA SER A 47 -6.10 -13.12 20.67
C SER A 47 -5.28 -12.60 21.85
N GLU A 48 -4.68 -11.41 21.73
CA GLU A 48 -3.77 -10.84 22.72
C GLU A 48 -4.45 -9.73 23.56
N CYS A 49 -5.35 -8.93 22.94
CA CYS A 49 -6.03 -7.84 23.64
C CYS A 49 -7.44 -8.24 24.16
N GLY A 50 -7.94 -9.44 23.84
CA GLY A 50 -9.23 -9.92 24.32
C GLY A 50 -10.45 -9.21 23.75
N ILE A 51 -10.31 -8.52 22.61
CA ILE A 51 -11.41 -7.80 21.97
C ILE A 51 -12.39 -8.79 21.33
N SER A 52 -13.70 -8.64 21.66
CA SER A 52 -14.75 -9.46 21.02
C SER A 52 -14.77 -9.26 19.51
N LYS A 53 -14.98 -10.35 18.77
CA LYS A 53 -15.13 -10.30 17.32
C LYS A 53 -16.33 -9.43 16.88
N ASP A 54 -17.36 -9.30 17.72
CA ASP A 54 -18.53 -8.46 17.46
C ASP A 54 -18.19 -6.96 17.45
N HIS A 55 -17.09 -6.57 18.11
CA HIS A 55 -16.58 -5.20 18.08
C HIS A 55 -15.53 -4.95 16.97
N ILE A 56 -15.39 -5.90 16.02
CA ILE A 56 -14.48 -5.76 14.87
C ILE A 56 -15.29 -5.68 13.59
N ILE A 57 -15.27 -4.52 12.94
CA ILE A 57 -15.88 -4.29 11.63
C ILE A 57 -14.78 -4.31 10.57
N SER A 58 -14.85 -5.24 9.63
CA SER A 58 -13.83 -5.40 8.60
C SER A 58 -14.43 -5.44 7.20
N ILE A 59 -13.99 -4.54 6.33
CA ILE A 59 -14.46 -4.39 4.95
C ILE A 59 -13.24 -4.39 4.02
N ASN A 60 -13.23 -5.30 3.04
CA ASN A 60 -12.31 -5.24 1.92
C ASN A 60 -13.06 -4.80 0.67
N PHE A 61 -12.73 -3.63 0.12
CA PHE A 61 -13.43 -3.05 -1.03
C PHE A 61 -13.05 -3.69 -2.38
N GLU A 62 -12.10 -4.64 -2.41
CA GLU A 62 -11.89 -5.51 -3.56
C GLU A 62 -12.88 -6.71 -3.58
N ASP A 63 -13.54 -7.03 -2.46
CA ASP A 63 -14.55 -8.07 -2.40
C ASP A 63 -15.86 -7.59 -3.04
N VAL A 64 -16.38 -8.37 -3.99
CA VAL A 64 -17.62 -8.09 -4.74
C VAL A 64 -18.82 -7.87 -3.83
N LYS A 65 -18.89 -8.50 -2.66
CA LYS A 65 -19.98 -8.32 -1.70
C LYS A 65 -20.15 -6.86 -1.25
N PHE A 66 -19.08 -6.07 -1.28
CA PHE A 66 -19.11 -4.65 -0.93
C PHE A 66 -19.20 -3.71 -2.15
N SER A 67 -19.32 -4.26 -3.36
CA SER A 67 -19.36 -3.50 -4.62
C SER A 67 -20.44 -2.43 -4.70
N LYS A 68 -21.51 -2.55 -3.89
CA LYS A 68 -22.61 -1.56 -3.80
C LYS A 68 -22.26 -0.35 -2.93
N ILE A 69 -21.19 -0.40 -2.12
CA ILE A 69 -20.73 0.69 -1.26
C ILE A 69 -19.79 1.58 -2.08
N LYS A 70 -20.34 2.51 -2.87
CA LYS A 70 -19.56 3.38 -3.77
C LYS A 70 -19.29 4.77 -3.20
N GLY A 71 -20.00 5.18 -2.14
CA GLY A 71 -19.90 6.53 -1.58
C GLY A 71 -20.03 6.55 -0.06
N TYR A 72 -19.59 7.67 0.50
CA TYR A 72 -19.47 7.86 1.95
C TYR A 72 -20.78 7.62 2.73
N VAL A 73 -21.94 7.99 2.20
CA VAL A 73 -23.22 7.78 2.89
C VAL A 73 -23.48 6.29 3.10
N LYS A 74 -23.39 5.49 2.04
CA LYS A 74 -23.59 4.04 2.13
C LYS A 74 -22.56 3.35 3.04
N LEU A 75 -21.32 3.84 3.04
CA LEU A 75 -20.29 3.35 3.94
C LEU A 75 -20.64 3.65 5.39
N ASN A 76 -21.05 4.89 5.67
CA ASN A 76 -21.44 5.31 7.02
C ASN A 76 -22.62 4.49 7.54
N ASP A 77 -23.69 4.35 6.74
CA ASP A 77 -24.87 3.58 7.10
C ASP A 77 -24.55 2.09 7.35
N TYR A 78 -23.66 1.53 6.52
CA TYR A 78 -23.23 0.14 6.67
C TYR A 78 -22.47 -0.09 7.98
N ILE A 79 -21.58 0.83 8.35
CA ILE A 79 -20.80 0.73 9.60
C ILE A 79 -21.72 0.97 10.81
N LEU A 80 -22.55 2.01 10.80
CA LEU A 80 -23.45 2.34 11.93
C LEU A 80 -24.41 1.21 12.26
N LYS A 81 -24.88 0.44 11.26
CA LYS A 81 -25.74 -0.73 11.49
C LYS A 81 -25.07 -1.87 12.27
N GLN A 82 -23.74 -1.90 12.31
CA GLN A 82 -22.98 -2.93 13.02
C GLN A 82 -22.55 -2.47 14.41
N ILE A 83 -22.65 -1.18 14.72
CA ILE A 83 -22.39 -0.63 16.06
C ILE A 83 -23.69 -0.77 16.86
N THR A 84 -23.71 -1.70 17.82
CA THR A 84 -24.91 -2.07 18.58
C THR A 84 -24.87 -1.66 20.04
N ASP A 85 -23.72 -1.19 20.54
CA ASP A 85 -23.53 -0.74 21.92
C ASP A 85 -22.51 0.43 21.98
N ASP A 86 -22.24 0.95 23.17
CA ASP A 86 -21.33 2.09 23.42
C ASP A 86 -19.86 1.66 23.61
N ASN A 87 -19.57 0.37 23.47
CA ASN A 87 -18.20 -0.13 23.57
C ASN A 87 -17.34 0.36 22.38
N LYS A 88 -16.03 0.18 22.52
CA LYS A 88 -15.12 0.58 21.44
C LYS A 88 -15.14 -0.41 20.29
N TYR A 89 -15.37 0.08 19.09
CA TYR A 89 -15.31 -0.70 17.86
C TYR A 89 -14.00 -0.45 17.11
N TYR A 90 -13.45 -1.52 16.53
CA TYR A 90 -12.24 -1.49 15.71
C TYR A 90 -12.65 -1.69 14.25
N ILE A 91 -12.45 -0.64 13.45
CA ILE A 91 -12.92 -0.60 12.06
C ILE A 91 -11.73 -0.74 11.12
N PHE A 92 -11.78 -1.75 10.26
CA PHE A 92 -10.75 -2.08 9.28
C PHE A 92 -11.30 -1.91 7.86
N LEU A 93 -10.76 -0.97 7.11
CA LEU A 93 -11.20 -0.61 5.77
C LEU A 93 -10.04 -0.83 4.79
N ASP A 94 -10.05 -1.96 4.11
CA ASP A 94 -9.00 -2.33 3.17
C ASP A 94 -9.32 -1.79 1.77
N GLU A 95 -8.33 -1.16 1.11
CA GLU A 95 -8.43 -0.50 -0.20
C GLU A 95 -9.57 0.56 -0.26
N ILE A 96 -9.62 1.45 0.75
CA ILE A 96 -10.69 2.43 0.98
C ILE A 96 -10.87 3.43 -0.17
N GLN A 97 -9.86 3.64 -1.03
CA GLN A 97 -9.94 4.53 -2.18
C GLN A 97 -11.01 4.13 -3.21
N HIS A 98 -11.57 2.93 -3.11
CA HIS A 98 -12.71 2.50 -3.92
C HIS A 98 -14.03 3.16 -3.53
N VAL A 99 -14.07 3.85 -2.38
CA VAL A 99 -15.25 4.58 -1.90
C VAL A 99 -15.08 6.08 -2.12
N ASN A 100 -16.00 6.69 -2.85
CA ASN A 100 -15.92 8.13 -3.10
C ASN A 100 -16.21 8.92 -1.82
N GLN A 101 -15.36 9.94 -1.55
CA GLN A 101 -15.47 10.85 -0.40
C GLN A 101 -15.47 10.11 0.95
N PHE A 102 -14.80 8.97 1.05
CA PHE A 102 -14.72 8.15 2.27
C PHE A 102 -14.22 8.95 3.49
N GLU A 103 -13.42 9.98 3.28
CA GLU A 103 -12.93 10.88 4.32
C GLU A 103 -14.04 11.51 5.15
N LYS A 104 -15.22 11.75 4.55
CA LYS A 104 -16.40 12.26 5.27
C LYS A 104 -16.93 11.24 6.28
N THR A 105 -16.96 9.96 5.90
CA THR A 105 -17.35 8.88 6.82
C THR A 105 -16.36 8.76 7.96
N LEU A 106 -15.05 8.78 7.66
CA LEU A 106 -14.02 8.69 8.71
C LEU A 106 -14.13 9.84 9.71
N ALA A 107 -14.35 11.07 9.22
CA ALA A 107 -14.55 12.24 10.07
C ALA A 107 -15.83 12.13 10.92
N SER A 108 -16.93 11.68 10.34
CA SER A 108 -18.21 11.48 11.03
C SER A 108 -18.09 10.44 12.14
N LEU A 109 -17.59 9.25 11.82
CA LEU A 109 -17.42 8.16 12.81
C LEU A 109 -16.54 8.59 13.98
N LYS A 110 -15.46 9.31 13.69
CA LYS A 110 -14.55 9.85 14.72
C LYS A 110 -15.21 10.88 15.63
N ALA A 111 -16.17 11.63 15.13
CA ALA A 111 -16.87 12.66 15.91
C ALA A 111 -18.03 12.11 16.74
N THR A 112 -18.63 11.00 16.31
CA THR A 112 -19.91 10.52 16.85
C THR A 112 -19.85 9.15 17.51
N GLN A 113 -18.76 8.37 17.28
CA GLN A 113 -18.67 6.98 17.74
C GLN A 113 -17.37 6.73 18.52
N ASN A 114 -17.41 5.77 19.42
CA ASN A 114 -16.24 5.28 20.12
C ASN A 114 -15.49 4.26 19.24
N VAL A 115 -14.62 4.74 18.34
CA VAL A 115 -14.02 3.88 17.31
C VAL A 115 -12.51 4.07 17.22
N SER A 116 -11.84 2.97 16.87
CA SER A 116 -10.45 2.92 16.42
C SER A 116 -10.41 2.50 14.95
N ILE A 117 -9.93 3.37 14.06
CA ILE A 117 -10.04 3.16 12.62
C ILE A 117 -8.68 2.86 12.00
N PHE A 118 -8.63 1.79 11.19
CA PHE A 118 -7.50 1.36 10.38
C PHE A 118 -7.91 1.36 8.91
N VAL A 119 -7.14 2.03 8.07
CA VAL A 119 -7.41 2.07 6.63
C VAL A 119 -6.18 1.67 5.86
N THR A 120 -6.37 0.99 4.73
CA THR A 120 -5.30 0.77 3.77
C THR A 120 -5.65 1.35 2.42
N GLY A 121 -4.63 1.57 1.63
CA GLY A 121 -4.77 1.85 0.20
C GLY A 121 -3.42 1.85 -0.48
N SER A 122 -3.47 1.57 -1.77
CA SER A 122 -2.32 1.70 -2.63
C SER A 122 -2.09 3.17 -2.91
N ASN A 123 -0.96 3.69 -2.39
CA ASN A 123 -0.36 4.93 -2.83
C ASN A 123 -0.87 6.27 -2.25
N SER A 124 -0.10 7.31 -2.53
CA SER A 124 -0.24 8.74 -2.27
C SER A 124 -1.67 9.32 -2.41
N LYS A 125 -2.59 8.65 -3.10
CA LYS A 125 -4.00 9.07 -3.20
C LYS A 125 -4.72 9.08 -1.86
N LEU A 126 -4.30 8.25 -0.89
CA LEU A 126 -4.89 8.24 0.46
C LEU A 126 -4.52 9.48 1.27
N LEU A 127 -3.32 10.03 1.06
CA LEU A 127 -2.81 11.17 1.83
C LEU A 127 -2.69 12.44 0.99
N SER A 128 -3.01 12.39 -0.33
CA SER A 128 -2.97 13.55 -1.21
C SER A 128 -4.32 14.26 -1.31
N GLY A 129 -4.29 15.57 -1.48
CA GLY A 129 -5.47 16.39 -1.76
C GLY A 129 -6.41 16.57 -0.57
N ARG A 130 -7.70 16.29 -0.75
CA ARG A 130 -8.75 16.53 0.27
C ARG A 130 -8.56 15.73 1.55
N LEU A 131 -7.93 14.57 1.50
CA LEU A 131 -7.65 13.75 2.68
C LEU A 131 -6.61 14.45 3.56
N ALA A 132 -5.55 14.98 2.96
CA ALA A 132 -4.56 15.74 3.69
C ALA A 132 -5.22 16.91 4.45
N SER A 133 -6.13 17.66 3.82
CA SER A 133 -6.76 18.83 4.44
C SER A 133 -7.81 18.47 5.52
N LEU A 134 -8.62 17.43 5.34
CA LEU A 134 -9.67 17.03 6.28
C LEU A 134 -9.16 16.23 7.48
N LEU A 135 -8.02 15.57 7.34
CA LEU A 135 -7.46 14.69 8.35
C LEU A 135 -6.09 15.16 8.89
N VAL A 136 -5.70 16.41 8.60
CA VAL A 136 -4.50 17.02 9.20
C VAL A 136 -4.52 16.88 10.72
N GLY A 137 -3.45 16.30 11.29
CA GLY A 137 -3.33 16.05 12.71
C GLY A 137 -4.24 14.94 13.28
N ARG A 138 -5.05 14.28 12.44
CA ARG A 138 -5.97 13.21 12.86
C ARG A 138 -5.58 11.81 12.36
N CYS A 139 -4.50 11.71 11.59
CA CYS A 139 -3.99 10.45 11.05
C CYS A 139 -2.57 10.16 11.52
N LYS A 140 -2.26 8.88 11.63
CA LYS A 140 -0.90 8.37 11.70
C LYS A 140 -0.65 7.46 10.51
N GLU A 141 0.30 7.83 9.68
CA GLU A 141 0.73 7.01 8.54
C GLU A 141 1.76 5.98 8.97
N PHE A 142 1.62 4.77 8.40
CA PHE A 142 2.56 3.68 8.46
C PHE A 142 2.87 3.24 7.03
N LYS A 143 4.06 3.56 6.55
CA LYS A 143 4.53 3.17 5.21
C LYS A 143 5.01 1.72 5.25
N ILE A 144 4.26 0.84 4.59
CA ILE A 144 4.55 -0.59 4.53
C ILE A 144 5.40 -0.87 3.30
N MET A 145 6.60 -1.39 3.55
CA MET A 145 7.55 -1.78 2.52
C MET A 145 7.43 -3.28 2.23
N PRO A 146 7.90 -3.76 1.07
CA PRO A 146 8.16 -5.18 0.87
C PRO A 146 9.01 -5.77 2.00
N PHE A 147 9.16 -7.07 2.05
CA PHE A 147 9.97 -7.72 3.10
C PHE A 147 11.38 -7.15 3.15
N THR A 148 11.85 -6.86 4.35
CA THR A 148 13.27 -6.65 4.63
C THR A 148 14.04 -7.95 4.43
N TYR A 149 15.38 -7.89 4.38
CA TYR A 149 16.20 -9.10 4.28
C TYR A 149 15.96 -10.06 5.47
N ASN A 150 15.77 -9.52 6.66
CA ASN A 150 15.45 -10.35 7.84
C ASN A 150 14.08 -11.02 7.72
N GLU A 151 13.06 -10.30 7.23
CA GLU A 151 11.74 -10.89 6.98
C GLU A 151 11.79 -11.95 5.86
N PHE A 152 12.62 -11.72 4.85
CA PHE A 152 12.88 -12.71 3.80
C PHE A 152 13.50 -13.99 4.39
N LEU A 153 14.52 -13.89 5.25
CA LEU A 153 15.11 -15.07 5.91
C LEU A 153 14.11 -15.78 6.82
N ASN A 154 13.33 -15.01 7.59
CA ASN A 154 12.30 -15.54 8.48
C ASN A 154 11.20 -16.28 7.72
N TYR A 155 10.82 -15.80 6.54
CA TYR A 155 9.84 -16.49 5.69
C TYR A 155 10.27 -17.94 5.41
N TYR A 156 11.51 -18.15 4.97
CA TYR A 156 12.01 -19.50 4.71
C TYR A 156 12.09 -20.34 5.98
N LYS A 157 12.58 -19.75 7.06
CA LYS A 157 12.73 -20.45 8.35
C LYS A 157 11.39 -20.89 8.93
N GLU A 158 10.42 -19.98 9.00
CA GLU A 158 9.11 -20.24 9.62
C GLU A 158 8.25 -21.21 8.78
N ASN A 159 8.48 -21.24 7.47
CA ASN A 159 7.81 -22.19 6.57
C ASN A 159 8.56 -23.51 6.38
N GLY A 160 9.72 -23.72 7.01
CA GLY A 160 10.53 -24.92 6.84
C GLY A 160 11.07 -25.09 5.42
N LEU A 161 11.25 -24.01 4.69
CA LEU A 161 11.72 -24.00 3.30
C LEU A 161 13.25 -23.87 3.25
N MET A 162 13.85 -24.47 2.23
CA MET A 162 15.28 -24.30 1.96
C MET A 162 15.57 -22.87 1.46
N LEU A 163 16.54 -22.22 2.11
CA LEU A 163 17.07 -20.95 1.61
C LEU A 163 17.71 -21.12 0.25
N PRO A 164 17.61 -20.12 -0.64
CA PRO A 164 18.43 -20.08 -1.86
C PRO A 164 19.92 -20.22 -1.53
N GLU A 165 20.69 -20.82 -2.44
CA GLU A 165 22.14 -21.07 -2.24
C GLU A 165 22.92 -19.81 -1.83
N LYS A 166 22.54 -18.64 -2.38
CA LYS A 166 23.11 -17.33 -2.08
C LYS A 166 22.01 -16.35 -1.67
N PRO A 167 21.50 -16.44 -0.41
CA PRO A 167 20.29 -15.72 -0.01
C PRO A 167 20.38 -14.20 -0.19
N LEU A 168 21.51 -13.59 0.19
CA LEU A 168 21.69 -12.14 0.07
C LEU A 168 21.72 -11.70 -1.40
N GLN A 169 22.41 -12.43 -2.27
CA GLN A 169 22.44 -12.11 -3.70
C GLN A 169 21.06 -12.28 -4.34
N ASN A 170 20.33 -13.32 -3.95
CA ASN A 170 18.96 -13.55 -4.38
C ASN A 170 18.05 -12.40 -3.95
N TYR A 171 18.16 -11.95 -2.68
CA TYR A 171 17.39 -10.82 -2.18
C TYR A 171 17.75 -9.50 -2.90
N ILE A 172 19.03 -9.21 -3.12
CA ILE A 172 19.46 -8.01 -3.85
C ILE A 172 18.93 -8.04 -5.29
N ARG A 173 18.93 -9.19 -5.94
CA ARG A 173 18.52 -9.34 -7.34
C ARG A 173 17.02 -9.24 -7.53
N PHE A 174 16.23 -9.84 -6.64
CA PHE A 174 14.77 -9.98 -6.81
C PHE A 174 13.94 -9.17 -5.80
N GLY A 175 14.57 -8.54 -4.83
CA GLY A 175 13.91 -7.72 -3.82
C GLY A 175 13.08 -8.54 -2.82
N GLY A 176 12.25 -7.85 -2.04
CA GLY A 176 11.47 -8.42 -0.95
C GLY A 176 9.96 -8.48 -1.20
N MET A 177 9.48 -8.50 -2.45
CA MET A 177 8.03 -8.63 -2.69
C MET A 177 7.52 -9.97 -2.12
N PRO A 178 6.55 -9.97 -1.17
CA PRO A 178 6.20 -11.18 -0.43
C PRO A 178 5.84 -12.37 -1.32
N GLN A 179 4.96 -12.17 -2.28
CA GLN A 179 4.45 -13.25 -3.13
C GLN A 179 5.49 -13.82 -4.10
N ARG A 180 6.67 -13.19 -4.27
CA ARG A 180 7.73 -13.78 -5.10
C ARG A 180 8.30 -15.08 -4.51
N MET A 181 8.10 -15.27 -3.19
CA MET A 181 8.54 -16.49 -2.50
C MET A 181 7.72 -17.74 -2.89
N ASP A 182 6.58 -17.54 -3.55
CA ASP A 182 5.73 -18.63 -4.04
C ASP A 182 6.26 -19.23 -5.37
N TYR A 183 7.30 -18.63 -5.96
CA TYR A 183 7.90 -19.05 -7.23
C TYR A 183 9.28 -19.67 -7.01
N GLU A 184 9.52 -20.82 -7.63
CA GLU A 184 10.76 -21.57 -7.49
C GLU A 184 11.80 -21.15 -8.56
N SER A 185 11.34 -20.89 -9.80
CA SER A 185 12.26 -20.54 -10.88
C SER A 185 12.54 -19.03 -10.93
N GLU A 186 13.77 -18.67 -11.28
CA GLU A 186 14.13 -17.26 -11.51
C GLU A 186 13.31 -16.60 -12.63
N GLU A 187 12.89 -17.38 -13.61
CA GLU A 187 12.12 -16.91 -14.75
C GLU A 187 10.72 -16.50 -14.30
N ASP A 188 10.04 -17.33 -13.51
CA ASP A 188 8.73 -17.05 -12.95
C ASP A 188 8.77 -15.84 -12.00
N ILE A 189 9.83 -15.74 -11.18
CA ILE A 189 10.03 -14.57 -10.31
C ILE A 189 10.16 -13.28 -11.15
N LYS A 190 10.93 -13.30 -12.23
CA LYS A 190 11.09 -12.14 -13.12
C LYS A 190 9.79 -11.77 -13.80
N GLU A 191 9.02 -12.76 -14.28
CA GLU A 191 7.73 -12.54 -14.90
C GLU A 191 6.73 -11.94 -13.91
N TYR A 192 6.65 -12.50 -12.71
CA TYR A 192 5.85 -11.95 -11.63
C TYR A 192 6.21 -10.49 -11.31
N LEU A 193 7.50 -10.18 -11.12
CA LEU A 193 7.95 -8.81 -10.83
C LEU A 193 7.65 -7.84 -11.98
N LYS A 194 7.80 -8.28 -13.24
CA LYS A 194 7.39 -7.50 -14.41
C LYS A 194 5.88 -7.23 -14.39
N SER A 195 5.07 -8.22 -14.04
CA SER A 195 3.61 -8.06 -13.97
C SER A 195 3.20 -7.00 -12.93
N ILE A 196 3.88 -6.98 -11.77
CA ILE A 196 3.66 -5.94 -10.74
C ILE A 196 4.09 -4.57 -11.25
N TYR A 197 5.28 -4.46 -11.82
CA TYR A 197 5.82 -3.20 -12.35
C TYR A 197 4.86 -2.56 -13.35
N TYR A 198 4.43 -3.31 -14.36
CA TYR A 198 3.47 -2.81 -15.34
C TYR A 198 2.09 -2.56 -14.74
N GLY A 199 1.66 -3.38 -13.80
CA GLY A 199 0.39 -3.20 -13.09
C GLY A 199 0.35 -1.90 -12.26
N ILE A 200 1.46 -1.53 -11.62
CA ILE A 200 1.59 -0.24 -10.90
C ILE A 200 1.56 0.91 -11.89
N ILE A 201 2.32 0.83 -12.99
CA ILE A 201 2.33 1.88 -14.02
C ILE A 201 0.92 2.11 -14.57
N ASP A 202 0.22 1.04 -14.94
CA ASP A 202 -1.11 1.16 -15.54
C ASP A 202 -2.15 1.69 -14.55
N LYS A 203 -2.20 1.13 -13.33
CA LYS A 203 -3.27 1.41 -12.38
C LYS A 203 -3.02 2.64 -11.50
N ASP A 204 -1.78 2.85 -11.09
CA ASP A 204 -1.45 3.88 -10.10
C ASP A 204 -0.82 5.14 -10.71
N ILE A 205 -0.15 5.01 -11.86
CA ILE A 205 0.56 6.11 -12.50
C ILE A 205 -0.24 6.66 -13.70
N CYS A 206 -0.52 5.82 -14.70
CA CYS A 206 -1.15 6.27 -15.94
C CYS A 206 -2.65 6.53 -15.80
N ASN A 207 -3.34 5.77 -14.94
CA ASN A 207 -4.78 5.95 -14.69
C ASN A 207 -5.08 7.09 -13.70
N THR A 208 -4.31 8.18 -13.79
CA THR A 208 -4.49 9.39 -13.00
C THR A 208 -4.95 10.55 -13.87
N LYS A 209 -5.51 11.62 -13.25
CA LYS A 209 -5.90 12.84 -13.95
C LYS A 209 -4.74 13.52 -14.69
N ALA A 210 -3.50 13.15 -14.39
CA ALA A 210 -2.29 13.80 -14.90
C ALA A 210 -1.89 13.43 -16.34
N LYS A 211 -2.68 12.63 -17.07
CA LYS A 211 -2.40 12.21 -18.48
C LYS A 211 -0.93 11.84 -18.72
N ILE A 212 -0.40 10.90 -17.92
CA ILE A 212 0.96 10.38 -18.08
C ILE A 212 0.99 9.42 -19.29
N ASN A 213 1.89 9.66 -20.24
CA ASN A 213 2.14 8.71 -21.33
C ASN A 213 2.95 7.53 -20.79
N LYS A 214 2.44 6.31 -20.96
CA LYS A 214 3.02 5.07 -20.43
C LYS A 214 4.42 4.80 -20.99
N GLU A 215 4.60 4.92 -22.29
CA GLU A 215 5.88 4.63 -22.97
C GLU A 215 6.97 5.62 -22.51
N THR A 216 6.61 6.90 -22.49
CA THR A 216 7.50 7.95 -21.98
C THR A 216 7.88 7.69 -20.54
N PHE A 217 6.92 7.33 -19.67
CA PHE A 217 7.18 7.03 -18.27
C PHE A 217 8.14 5.85 -18.12
N ILE A 218 7.93 4.76 -18.87
CA ILE A 218 8.78 3.57 -18.84
C ILE A 218 10.20 3.93 -19.29
N THR A 219 10.36 4.71 -20.35
CA THR A 219 11.66 5.11 -20.87
C THR A 219 12.41 5.96 -19.86
N LEU A 220 11.74 6.97 -19.29
CA LEU A 220 12.35 7.84 -18.28
C LEU A 220 12.70 7.10 -16.99
N SER A 221 11.81 6.25 -16.50
CA SER A 221 12.07 5.47 -15.27
C SER A 221 13.27 4.53 -15.43
N LYS A 222 13.41 3.88 -16.59
CA LYS A 222 14.58 3.05 -16.89
C LYS A 222 15.89 3.86 -16.91
N TYR A 223 15.86 5.03 -17.53
CA TYR A 223 17.02 5.93 -17.58
C TYR A 223 17.43 6.38 -16.17
N ILE A 224 16.48 6.80 -15.36
CA ILE A 224 16.70 7.27 -13.99
C ILE A 224 17.28 6.12 -13.13
N ILE A 225 16.67 4.94 -13.19
CA ILE A 225 17.14 3.75 -12.44
C ILE A 225 18.56 3.37 -12.86
N SER A 226 18.89 3.42 -14.15
CA SER A 226 20.23 3.10 -14.65
C SER A 226 21.31 4.09 -14.22
N ASN A 227 20.92 5.29 -13.79
CA ASN A 227 21.81 6.36 -13.40
C ASN A 227 21.68 6.76 -11.91
N VAL A 228 21.05 5.93 -11.08
CA VAL A 228 20.75 6.24 -9.66
C VAL A 228 21.99 6.59 -8.83
N THR A 229 23.18 6.13 -9.25
CA THR A 229 24.46 6.42 -8.58
C THR A 229 25.22 7.61 -9.18
N LYS A 230 24.64 8.28 -10.18
CA LYS A 230 25.27 9.42 -10.86
C LYS A 230 24.44 10.68 -10.63
N GLU A 231 25.14 11.82 -10.62
CA GLU A 231 24.46 13.11 -10.69
C GLU A 231 23.86 13.28 -12.10
N PHE A 232 22.59 13.64 -12.15
CA PHE A 232 21.90 13.99 -13.39
C PHE A 232 20.95 15.15 -13.17
N SER A 233 20.76 15.96 -14.21
CA SER A 233 19.83 17.09 -14.20
C SER A 233 18.54 16.76 -14.97
N VAL A 234 17.49 17.52 -14.74
CA VAL A 234 16.27 17.44 -15.56
C VAL A 234 16.60 17.67 -17.02
N THR A 235 17.49 18.58 -17.33
CA THR A 235 17.96 18.86 -18.71
C THR A 235 18.60 17.62 -19.34
N SER A 236 19.49 16.92 -18.62
CA SER A 236 20.11 15.70 -19.16
C SER A 236 19.10 14.57 -19.44
N ILE A 237 18.03 14.49 -18.65
CA ILE A 237 16.91 13.56 -18.91
C ILE A 237 16.17 13.94 -20.19
N VAL A 238 15.87 15.23 -20.38
CA VAL A 238 15.21 15.75 -21.58
C VAL A 238 16.06 15.50 -22.82
N ASP A 239 17.35 15.82 -22.76
CA ASP A 239 18.29 15.61 -23.87
C ASP A 239 18.39 14.13 -24.25
N TYR A 240 18.55 13.26 -23.27
CA TYR A 240 18.56 11.81 -23.50
C TYR A 240 17.28 11.33 -24.19
N TYR A 241 16.12 11.75 -23.69
CA TYR A 241 14.84 11.32 -24.28
C TYR A 241 14.70 11.82 -25.71
N ASN A 242 14.93 13.11 -25.95
CA ASN A 242 14.74 13.76 -27.23
C ASN A 242 15.73 13.29 -28.32
N GLN A 243 16.93 12.80 -27.91
CA GLN A 243 17.90 12.21 -28.82
C GLN A 243 17.54 10.77 -29.21
N ASN A 244 16.89 10.02 -28.33
CA ASN A 244 16.64 8.59 -28.51
C ASN A 244 15.20 8.24 -28.92
N ASN A 245 14.29 9.23 -28.98
CA ASN A 245 12.88 9.00 -29.28
C ASN A 245 12.36 10.03 -30.29
N SER A 246 11.36 9.64 -31.08
CA SER A 246 10.74 10.51 -32.09
C SER A 246 9.85 11.63 -31.50
N GLY A 247 9.39 11.46 -30.26
CA GLY A 247 8.60 12.47 -29.55
C GLY A 247 9.50 13.42 -28.76
N LYS A 248 9.05 14.68 -28.59
CA LYS A 248 9.75 15.66 -27.74
C LYS A 248 9.09 15.79 -26.39
N ILE A 249 9.92 15.91 -25.35
CA ILE A 249 9.49 16.28 -23.99
C ILE A 249 10.24 17.53 -23.54
N TYR A 250 9.70 18.20 -22.52
CA TYR A 250 10.25 19.41 -21.94
C TYR A 250 10.45 19.22 -20.43
N ASN A 251 11.18 20.12 -19.78
CA ASN A 251 11.47 20.05 -18.35
C ASN A 251 10.22 19.87 -17.48
N GLU A 252 9.14 20.57 -17.80
CA GLU A 252 7.86 20.45 -17.06
C GLU A 252 7.28 19.03 -17.14
N ASN A 253 7.45 18.35 -18.28
CA ASN A 253 7.04 16.96 -18.40
C ASN A 253 7.84 16.07 -17.45
N VAL A 254 9.17 16.24 -17.41
CA VAL A 254 10.05 15.44 -16.56
C VAL A 254 9.71 15.63 -15.09
N TYR A 255 9.53 16.88 -14.61
CA TYR A 255 9.11 17.14 -13.23
C TYR A 255 7.83 16.38 -12.87
N ARG A 256 6.82 16.42 -13.73
CA ARG A 256 5.58 15.68 -13.52
C ARG A 256 5.76 14.16 -13.48
N TYR A 257 6.73 13.63 -14.23
CA TYR A 257 7.06 12.20 -14.21
C TYR A 257 7.84 11.84 -12.94
N LEU A 258 8.75 12.71 -12.47
CA LEU A 258 9.50 12.51 -11.23
C LEU A 258 8.59 12.45 -10.00
N GLU A 259 7.60 13.37 -9.91
CA GLU A 259 6.58 13.34 -8.84
C GLU A 259 5.81 12.00 -8.74
N LYS A 260 5.86 11.17 -9.77
CA LYS A 260 5.20 9.86 -9.79
C LYS A 260 6.14 8.71 -9.48
N LEU A 261 7.44 8.98 -9.45
CA LEU A 261 8.47 8.02 -9.05
C LEU A 261 8.76 8.10 -7.55
N GLU A 262 8.49 9.23 -6.92
CA GLU A 262 8.53 9.43 -5.47
C GLU A 262 7.30 8.85 -4.76
#